data_a3a482e8dfaebe31c75974d332a20006
#
_entry.id   a3a482e8dfaebe31c75974d332a20006
#
_cell.length_a   1.000
_cell.length_b   1.000
_cell.length_c   1.000
_cell.angle_alpha   90.00
_cell.angle_beta   90.00
_cell.angle_gamma   90.00
#
_symmetry.space_group_name_H-M   'P 1'
#
loop_
_entity.id
_entity.type
_entity.pdbx_description
1 polymer ?
#
loop_
_entity_poly.entity_id
_entity_poly.type
_entity_poly.pdbx_seq_one_letter_code
_entity_poly.pdbx_strand_id
1 'polypeptide(L)'
;MRYMTVSIRDYLDDENLLCGIFETFSCSKNKDIEGFFKEKSIDFEKKHFSRTYLVIDEHRNLAGYFTLALKAMNLDKSVSNRLRKLVSGYSNKPDSAIYLIGQLGKNYANPYVKQFSGDSLINIAVDYINEAQDIVGGRAILVECENRKLLMEFYERCGFQQLSKQTGDALLTYVISLDKLH
;
A
#
# COMPACT_ATOMS: atom_id res chain seq x y z
N MET A 1 13.63 14.69 10.31
CA MET A 1 12.24 15.10 10.03
C MET A 1 11.34 14.01 10.60
N ARG A 2 10.44 14.36 11.48
CA ARG A 2 9.55 13.39 12.15
C ARG A 2 8.23 13.35 11.38
N TYR A 3 7.75 12.15 11.07
CA TYR A 3 6.44 11.95 10.44
C TYR A 3 5.49 11.31 11.44
N MET A 4 4.22 11.65 11.33
CA MET A 4 3.14 10.99 12.05
C MET A 4 2.08 10.51 11.07
N THR A 5 1.36 9.48 11.46
CA THR A 5 0.32 8.87 10.63
C THR A 5 -1.05 9.10 11.27
N VAL A 6 -2.01 9.45 10.45
CA VAL A 6 -3.38 9.78 10.87
C VAL A 6 -4.36 9.00 9.99
N SER A 7 -5.33 8.32 10.59
CA SER A 7 -6.39 7.64 9.85
C SER A 7 -7.44 8.65 9.38
N ILE A 8 -7.87 8.58 8.11
CA ILE A 8 -9.01 9.41 7.65
C ILE A 8 -10.30 9.01 8.36
N ARG A 9 -10.38 7.79 8.90
CA ARG A 9 -11.51 7.31 9.67
C ARG A 9 -11.85 8.21 10.86
N ASP A 10 -10.83 8.77 11.49
CA ASP A 10 -10.98 9.61 12.68
C ASP A 10 -11.60 10.99 12.37
N TYR A 11 -11.74 11.30 11.07
CA TYR A 11 -12.23 12.58 10.55
C TYR A 11 -13.43 12.43 9.60
N LEU A 12 -14.06 11.26 9.54
CA LEU A 12 -15.21 11.03 8.64
C LEU A 12 -16.41 11.91 8.97
N ASP A 13 -16.52 12.41 10.20
CA ASP A 13 -17.57 13.33 10.62
C ASP A 13 -17.32 14.78 10.15
N ASP A 14 -16.11 15.09 9.66
CA ASP A 14 -15.74 16.38 9.07
C ASP A 14 -15.15 16.19 7.66
N GLU A 15 -16.02 15.86 6.71
CA GLU A 15 -15.62 15.66 5.31
C GLU A 15 -15.07 16.94 4.68
N ASN A 16 -15.48 18.13 5.13
CA ASN A 16 -14.95 19.38 4.61
C ASN A 16 -13.46 19.53 4.95
N LEU A 17 -13.08 19.16 6.17
CA LEU A 17 -11.67 19.12 6.56
C LEU A 17 -10.87 18.13 5.70
N LEU A 18 -11.41 16.92 5.49
CA LEU A 18 -10.77 15.92 4.64
C LEU A 18 -10.63 16.41 3.21
N CYS A 19 -11.65 17.00 2.62
CA CYS A 19 -11.60 17.58 1.27
C CYS A 19 -10.51 18.66 1.18
N GLY A 20 -10.41 19.55 2.17
CA GLY A 20 -9.36 20.56 2.23
C GLY A 20 -7.96 19.95 2.26
N ILE A 21 -7.76 18.87 3.02
CA ILE A 21 -6.50 18.13 3.04
C ILE A 21 -6.23 17.48 1.69
N PHE A 22 -7.23 16.88 1.05
CA PHE A 22 -7.10 16.18 -0.23
C PHE A 22 -6.71 17.13 -1.37
N GLU A 23 -7.16 18.39 -1.35
CA GLU A 23 -6.77 19.41 -2.32
C GLU A 23 -5.27 19.73 -2.25
N THR A 24 -4.62 19.56 -1.09
CA THR A 24 -3.17 19.75 -0.94
C THR A 24 -2.33 18.62 -1.55
N PHE A 25 -2.97 17.53 -1.97
CA PHE A 25 -2.28 16.37 -2.54
C PHE A 25 -2.21 16.43 -4.06
N SER A 26 -1.04 16.19 -4.61
CA SER A 26 -0.86 15.92 -6.04
C SER A 26 0.16 14.82 -6.28
N CYS A 27 -0.18 13.89 -7.13
CA CYS A 27 0.70 12.82 -7.59
C CYS A 27 0.91 12.92 -9.10
N SER A 28 1.78 13.83 -9.53
CA SER A 28 2.06 14.07 -10.95
C SER A 28 2.58 12.83 -11.70
N LYS A 29 3.13 11.85 -10.97
CA LYS A 29 3.69 10.61 -11.54
C LYS A 29 2.66 9.52 -11.79
N ASN A 30 1.51 9.57 -11.11
CA ASN A 30 0.43 8.60 -11.27
C ASN A 30 -0.91 9.25 -10.91
N LYS A 31 -1.73 9.51 -11.93
CA LYS A 31 -3.03 10.16 -11.78
C LYS A 31 -4.09 9.26 -11.15
N ASP A 32 -3.95 7.95 -11.27
CA ASP A 32 -4.89 7.00 -10.66
C ASP A 32 -4.76 7.02 -9.12
N ILE A 33 -3.52 7.15 -8.62
CA ILE A 33 -3.25 7.32 -7.18
C ILE A 33 -3.86 8.64 -6.67
N GLU A 34 -3.72 9.74 -7.44
CA GLU A 34 -4.33 11.03 -7.08
C GLU A 34 -5.86 10.95 -7.12
N GLY A 35 -6.43 10.38 -8.18
CA GLY A 35 -7.87 10.21 -8.35
C GLY A 35 -8.48 9.32 -7.27
N PHE A 36 -7.85 8.18 -6.94
CA PHE A 36 -8.33 7.34 -5.84
C PHE A 36 -8.39 8.12 -4.52
N PHE A 37 -7.34 8.86 -4.20
CA PHE A 37 -7.26 9.61 -2.95
C PHE A 37 -8.39 10.63 -2.81
N LYS A 38 -8.60 11.43 -3.87
CA LYS A 38 -9.56 12.55 -3.86
C LYS A 38 -11.02 12.09 -4.00
N GLU A 39 -11.26 11.03 -4.78
CA GLU A 39 -12.61 10.69 -5.21
C GLU A 39 -13.18 9.44 -4.53
N LYS A 40 -12.29 8.51 -4.08
CA LYS A 40 -12.72 7.18 -3.65
C LYS A 40 -12.38 6.85 -2.19
N SER A 41 -11.35 7.48 -1.62
CA SER A 41 -10.80 7.07 -0.33
C SER A 41 -11.84 7.14 0.81
N ILE A 42 -12.67 8.18 0.86
CA ILE A 42 -13.74 8.33 1.88
C ILE A 42 -14.80 7.22 1.71
N ASP A 43 -15.25 6.98 0.48
CA ASP A 43 -16.25 5.94 0.21
C ASP A 43 -15.74 4.54 0.58
N PHE A 44 -14.49 4.23 0.23
CA PHE A 44 -13.84 2.96 0.58
C PHE A 44 -13.66 2.79 2.09
N GLU A 45 -13.33 3.88 2.79
CA GLU A 45 -13.24 3.87 4.26
C GLU A 45 -14.59 3.60 4.91
N LYS A 46 -15.66 4.32 4.48
CA LYS A 46 -17.03 4.15 4.97
C LYS A 46 -17.58 2.75 4.73
N LYS A 47 -17.27 2.16 3.58
CA LYS A 47 -17.69 0.81 3.21
C LYS A 47 -16.79 -0.28 3.78
N HIS A 48 -15.75 0.08 4.51
CA HIS A 48 -14.78 -0.85 5.09
C HIS A 48 -14.01 -1.69 4.05
N PHE A 49 -13.89 -1.21 2.81
CA PHE A 49 -13.11 -1.88 1.77
C PHE A 49 -11.62 -1.73 1.97
N SER A 50 -11.18 -0.58 2.48
CA SER A 50 -9.80 -0.31 2.86
C SER A 50 -9.72 0.70 3.99
N ARG A 51 -8.55 0.78 4.63
CA ARG A 51 -8.17 1.84 5.57
C ARG A 51 -7.20 2.78 4.88
N THR A 52 -7.47 4.09 4.98
CA THR A 52 -6.61 5.12 4.40
C THR A 52 -5.91 5.90 5.49
N TYR A 53 -4.59 6.00 5.36
CA TYR A 53 -3.72 6.66 6.32
C TYR A 53 -2.97 7.81 5.65
N LEU A 54 -3.02 8.98 6.26
CA LEU A 54 -2.26 10.17 5.88
C LEU A 54 -0.92 10.15 6.61
N VAL A 55 0.15 10.46 5.89
CA VAL A 55 1.47 10.68 6.49
C VAL A 55 1.75 12.17 6.47
N ILE A 56 1.96 12.75 7.65
CA ILE A 56 2.05 14.19 7.89
C ILE A 56 3.40 14.50 8.54
N ASP A 57 4.06 15.55 8.10
CA ASP A 57 5.31 16.03 8.70
C ASP A 57 5.08 16.84 9.99
N GLU A 58 6.14 17.23 10.66
CA GLU A 58 6.12 18.05 11.90
C GLU A 58 5.49 19.44 11.73
N HIS A 59 5.38 19.93 10.49
CA HIS A 59 4.74 21.19 10.13
C HIS A 59 3.30 21.03 9.66
N ARG A 60 2.71 19.82 9.83
CA ARG A 60 1.36 19.44 9.40
C ARG A 60 1.16 19.44 7.88
N ASN A 61 2.24 19.32 7.10
CA ASN A 61 2.11 19.13 5.66
C ASN A 61 1.85 17.66 5.33
N LEU A 62 0.93 17.40 4.39
CA LEU A 62 0.70 16.08 3.86
C LEU A 62 1.90 15.63 3.02
N ALA A 63 2.63 14.62 3.50
CA ALA A 63 3.80 14.04 2.83
C ALA A 63 3.40 12.94 1.83
N GLY A 64 2.33 12.21 2.14
CA GLY A 64 1.82 11.13 1.33
C GLY A 64 0.66 10.41 2.02
N TYR A 65 0.18 9.35 1.38
CA TYR A 65 -0.84 8.48 1.95
C TYR A 65 -0.61 7.04 1.51
N PHE A 66 -1.20 6.11 2.24
CA PHE A 66 -1.30 4.72 1.83
C PHE A 66 -2.65 4.12 2.22
N THR A 67 -3.02 3.02 1.54
CA THR A 67 -4.22 2.27 1.91
C THR A 67 -3.89 0.83 2.21
N LEU A 68 -4.56 0.30 3.23
CA LEU A 68 -4.45 -1.09 3.66
C LEU A 68 -5.79 -1.81 3.51
N ALA A 69 -5.76 -3.03 3.04
CA ALA A 69 -6.91 -3.91 2.92
C ALA A 69 -6.50 -5.37 3.11
N LEU A 70 -7.48 -6.25 3.18
CA LEU A 70 -7.28 -7.70 3.03
C LEU A 70 -7.72 -8.12 1.63
N LYS A 71 -6.95 -9.00 1.01
CA LYS A 71 -7.26 -9.59 -0.30
C LYS A 71 -7.25 -11.10 -0.21
N ALA A 72 -8.28 -11.74 -0.73
CA ALA A 72 -8.25 -13.17 -0.99
C ALA A 72 -7.41 -13.40 -2.26
N MET A 73 -6.42 -14.27 -2.17
CA MET A 73 -5.52 -14.56 -3.27
C MET A 73 -5.60 -16.02 -3.67
N ASN A 74 -5.89 -16.25 -4.94
CA ASN A 74 -5.79 -17.58 -5.53
C ASN A 74 -4.34 -17.85 -5.92
N LEU A 75 -3.81 -18.96 -5.42
CA LEU A 75 -2.46 -19.44 -5.70
C LEU A 75 -2.55 -20.61 -6.68
N ASP A 76 -2.95 -20.32 -7.92
CA ASP A 76 -3.08 -21.33 -8.95
C ASP A 76 -1.75 -22.00 -9.34
N LYS A 77 -1.81 -22.96 -10.28
CA LYS A 77 -0.63 -23.75 -10.67
C LYS A 77 0.47 -22.92 -11.38
N SER A 78 0.18 -21.70 -11.82
CA SER A 78 1.16 -20.80 -12.43
C SER A 78 2.14 -20.21 -11.40
N VAL A 79 1.70 -20.13 -10.13
CA VAL A 79 2.54 -19.69 -9.02
C VAL A 79 3.50 -20.81 -8.58
N SER A 80 4.78 -20.53 -8.53
CA SER A 80 5.77 -21.52 -8.11
C SER A 80 5.55 -22.01 -6.68
N ASN A 81 5.90 -23.26 -6.39
CA ASN A 81 5.77 -23.84 -5.04
C ASN A 81 6.51 -23.02 -3.97
N ARG A 82 7.65 -22.39 -4.34
CA ARG A 82 8.40 -21.49 -3.46
C ARG A 82 7.56 -20.27 -3.06
N LEU A 83 6.92 -19.62 -4.03
CA LEU A 83 6.08 -18.43 -3.78
C LEU A 83 4.78 -18.79 -3.06
N ARG A 84 4.17 -19.93 -3.39
CA ARG A 84 3.02 -20.45 -2.61
C ARG A 84 3.39 -20.63 -1.14
N LYS A 85 4.52 -21.30 -0.87
CA LYS A 85 4.99 -21.51 0.51
C LYS A 85 5.29 -20.18 1.21
N LEU A 86 5.81 -19.18 0.49
CA LEU A 86 6.06 -17.85 1.03
C LEU A 86 4.74 -17.18 1.47
N VAL A 87 3.72 -17.22 0.62
CA VAL A 87 2.44 -16.53 0.85
C VAL A 87 1.55 -17.28 1.85
N SER A 88 1.38 -18.60 1.69
CA SER A 88 0.41 -19.38 2.46
C SER A 88 1.01 -20.24 3.58
N GLY A 89 2.33 -20.38 3.63
CA GLY A 89 3.04 -21.31 4.52
C GLY A 89 3.11 -22.75 3.98
N TYR A 90 2.35 -23.07 2.93
CA TYR A 90 2.25 -24.43 2.37
C TYR A 90 2.41 -24.39 0.85
N SER A 91 3.07 -25.40 0.27
CA SER A 91 3.28 -25.49 -1.18
C SER A 91 2.03 -25.93 -1.96
N ASN A 92 1.06 -26.55 -1.28
CA ASN A 92 -0.16 -27.15 -1.88
C ASN A 92 -1.45 -26.41 -1.55
N LYS A 93 -1.40 -25.31 -0.78
CA LYS A 93 -2.60 -24.54 -0.45
C LYS A 93 -3.03 -23.71 -1.67
N PRO A 94 -4.32 -23.79 -2.08
CA PRO A 94 -4.79 -23.15 -3.31
C PRO A 94 -5.10 -21.66 -3.14
N ASP A 95 -5.26 -21.17 -1.92
CA ASP A 95 -5.65 -19.79 -1.59
C ASP A 95 -4.98 -19.29 -0.32
N SER A 96 -4.99 -17.99 -0.13
CA SER A 96 -4.54 -17.34 1.11
C SER A 96 -5.19 -15.97 1.25
N ALA A 97 -5.51 -15.58 2.49
CA ALA A 97 -5.74 -14.18 2.81
C ALA A 97 -4.38 -13.48 2.92
N ILE A 98 -4.29 -12.29 2.37
CA ILE A 98 -3.04 -11.51 2.31
C ILE A 98 -3.33 -10.05 2.61
N TYR A 99 -2.41 -9.36 3.29
CA TYR A 99 -2.47 -7.92 3.44
C TYR A 99 -2.18 -7.25 2.11
N LEU A 100 -3.00 -6.28 1.74
CA LEU A 100 -2.84 -5.50 0.51
C LEU A 100 -2.47 -4.06 0.86
N ILE A 101 -1.35 -3.58 0.35
CA ILE A 101 -1.11 -2.14 0.22
C ILE A 101 -1.73 -1.74 -1.12
N GLY A 102 -2.96 -1.24 -1.09
CA GLY A 102 -3.74 -0.97 -2.30
C GLY A 102 -3.32 0.31 -3.02
N GLN A 103 -2.91 1.31 -2.25
CA GLN A 103 -2.40 2.59 -2.76
C GLN A 103 -1.16 3.02 -1.97
N LEU A 104 -0.20 3.61 -2.66
CA LEU A 104 1.02 4.15 -2.06
C LEU A 104 1.36 5.46 -2.78
N GLY A 105 0.92 6.59 -2.25
CA GLY A 105 0.98 7.90 -2.90
C GLY A 105 1.87 8.90 -2.16
N LYS A 106 3.00 9.28 -2.77
CA LYS A 106 3.79 10.42 -2.30
C LYS A 106 3.19 11.73 -2.81
N ASN A 107 3.13 12.74 -1.96
CA ASN A 107 2.73 14.09 -2.37
C ASN A 107 3.88 14.82 -3.08
N TYR A 108 3.62 15.29 -4.30
CA TYR A 108 4.56 16.07 -5.10
C TYR A 108 4.20 17.56 -5.18
N ALA A 109 3.06 17.98 -4.64
CA ALA A 109 2.64 19.39 -4.64
C ALA A 109 3.48 20.25 -3.68
N ASN A 110 3.92 19.66 -2.55
CA ASN A 110 4.58 20.40 -1.50
C ASN A 110 6.11 20.31 -1.62
N PRO A 111 6.82 21.43 -1.89
CA PRO A 111 8.28 21.43 -2.01
C PRO A 111 8.99 21.11 -0.69
N TYR A 112 8.35 21.29 0.47
CA TYR A 112 8.93 20.97 1.78
C TYR A 112 8.99 19.47 2.05
N VAL A 113 8.25 18.67 1.31
CA VAL A 113 8.19 17.20 1.47
C VAL A 113 9.18 16.48 0.53
N LYS A 114 10.12 17.20 -0.09
CA LYS A 114 11.11 16.62 -1.03
C LYS A 114 11.93 15.49 -0.42
N GLN A 115 12.22 15.56 0.86
CA GLN A 115 13.02 14.55 1.57
C GLN A 115 12.24 13.27 1.91
N PHE A 116 10.90 13.30 1.87
CA PHE A 116 10.08 12.11 2.08
C PHE A 116 10.20 11.17 0.88
N SER A 117 10.63 9.96 1.11
CA SER A 117 10.86 8.97 0.04
C SER A 117 9.73 7.94 -0.06
N GLY A 118 9.66 7.25 -1.20
CA GLY A 118 8.78 6.08 -1.35
C GLY A 118 9.16 4.96 -0.38
N ASP A 119 10.46 4.81 -0.10
CA ASP A 119 10.97 3.83 0.87
C ASP A 119 10.46 4.15 2.28
N SER A 120 10.45 5.42 2.67
CA SER A 120 9.87 5.83 3.97
C SER A 120 8.36 5.53 4.04
N LEU A 121 7.64 5.78 2.95
CA LEU A 121 6.19 5.57 2.90
C LEU A 121 5.83 4.08 2.99
N ILE A 122 6.54 3.22 2.24
CA ILE A 122 6.27 1.78 2.28
C ILE A 122 6.65 1.16 3.63
N ASN A 123 7.74 1.62 4.27
CA ASN A 123 8.13 1.16 5.59
C ASN A 123 7.05 1.50 6.63
N ILE A 124 6.50 2.71 6.62
CA ILE A 124 5.39 3.08 7.51
C ILE A 124 4.17 2.17 7.27
N ALA A 125 3.81 1.90 6.01
CA ALA A 125 2.70 1.00 5.69
C ALA A 125 2.96 -0.44 6.17
N VAL A 126 4.19 -0.92 6.08
CA VAL A 126 4.61 -2.24 6.58
C VAL A 126 4.54 -2.29 8.11
N ASP A 127 4.94 -1.24 8.82
CA ASP A 127 4.85 -1.16 10.28
C ASP A 127 3.39 -1.30 10.75
N TYR A 128 2.44 -0.64 10.10
CA TYR A 128 1.00 -0.80 10.37
C TYR A 128 0.50 -2.22 10.10
N ILE A 129 1.02 -2.88 9.08
CA ILE A 129 0.68 -4.28 8.80
C ILE A 129 1.26 -5.21 9.87
N ASN A 130 2.47 -4.95 10.36
CA ASN A 130 3.06 -5.72 11.46
C ASN A 130 2.21 -5.62 12.73
N GLU A 131 1.74 -4.42 13.09
CA GLU A 131 0.79 -4.24 14.20
C GLU A 131 -0.52 -5.03 13.99
N ALA A 132 -1.06 -5.01 12.77
CA ALA A 132 -2.25 -5.79 12.45
C ALA A 132 -1.96 -7.31 12.48
N GLN A 133 -0.79 -7.74 12.07
CA GLN A 133 -0.36 -9.13 12.09
C GLN A 133 -0.25 -9.67 13.52
N ASP A 134 0.22 -8.86 14.46
CA ASP A 134 0.26 -9.22 15.88
C ASP A 134 -1.14 -9.46 16.46
N ILE A 135 -2.17 -8.79 15.91
CA ILE A 135 -3.55 -8.91 16.40
C ILE A 135 -4.32 -10.06 15.71
N VAL A 136 -4.19 -10.19 14.39
CA VAL A 136 -5.04 -11.11 13.61
C VAL A 136 -4.27 -12.21 12.89
N GLY A 137 -2.94 -12.19 12.96
CA GLY A 137 -2.08 -13.07 12.16
C GLY A 137 -2.04 -12.64 10.69
N GLY A 138 -1.41 -13.44 9.85
CA GLY A 138 -1.17 -13.17 8.44
C GLY A 138 0.27 -13.46 8.08
N ARG A 139 0.57 -13.73 6.81
CA ARG A 139 1.92 -14.18 6.45
C ARG A 139 2.63 -13.31 5.43
N ALA A 140 1.88 -12.56 4.62
CA ALA A 140 2.48 -11.86 3.51
C ALA A 140 1.74 -10.56 3.19
N ILE A 141 2.49 -9.66 2.57
CA ILE A 141 2.00 -8.40 2.01
C ILE A 141 2.03 -8.50 0.50
N LEU A 142 1.02 -7.96 -0.15
CA LEU A 142 0.88 -7.86 -1.59
C LEU A 142 0.81 -6.39 -1.99
N VAL A 143 1.46 -6.07 -3.10
CA VAL A 143 1.30 -4.81 -3.83
C VAL A 143 1.02 -5.11 -5.29
N GLU A 144 0.24 -4.26 -5.95
CA GLU A 144 0.00 -4.30 -7.39
C GLU A 144 0.51 -3.01 -8.02
N CYS A 145 1.24 -3.09 -9.11
CA CYS A 145 1.79 -1.93 -9.78
C CYS A 145 1.76 -2.07 -11.30
N GLU A 146 1.80 -0.93 -11.97
CA GLU A 146 1.97 -0.87 -13.43
C GLU A 146 3.28 -1.53 -13.85
N ASN A 147 3.30 -2.09 -15.06
CA ASN A 147 4.51 -2.65 -15.68
C ASN A 147 5.48 -1.53 -16.11
N ARG A 148 6.08 -0.87 -15.13
CA ARG A 148 7.06 0.21 -15.30
C ARG A 148 8.34 -0.14 -14.57
N LYS A 149 9.46 -0.09 -15.28
CA LYS A 149 10.79 -0.46 -14.76
C LYS A 149 11.10 0.17 -13.40
N LEU A 150 10.82 1.47 -13.23
CA LEU A 150 11.09 2.17 -11.96
C LEU A 150 10.27 1.63 -10.79
N LEU A 151 9.03 1.19 -11.02
CA LEU A 151 8.18 0.60 -9.97
C LEU A 151 8.64 -0.82 -9.63
N MET A 152 9.01 -1.60 -10.64
CA MET A 152 9.56 -2.94 -10.45
C MET A 152 10.85 -2.87 -9.61
N GLU A 153 11.82 -2.06 -10.01
CA GLU A 153 13.07 -1.85 -9.28
C GLU A 153 12.84 -1.32 -7.85
N PHE A 154 11.83 -0.47 -7.67
CA PHE A 154 11.45 0.04 -6.34
C PHE A 154 10.97 -1.09 -5.43
N TYR A 155 10.00 -1.89 -5.86
CA TYR A 155 9.47 -2.97 -5.02
C TYR A 155 10.49 -4.09 -4.79
N GLU A 156 11.28 -4.43 -5.80
CA GLU A 156 12.37 -5.41 -5.67
C GLU A 156 13.42 -4.94 -4.64
N ARG A 157 13.81 -3.67 -4.67
CA ARG A 157 14.71 -3.08 -3.68
C ARG A 157 14.13 -3.09 -2.27
N CYS A 158 12.81 -2.95 -2.14
CA CYS A 158 12.10 -3.07 -0.86
C CYS A 158 11.92 -4.54 -0.42
N GLY A 159 12.49 -5.52 -1.15
CA GLY A 159 12.46 -6.94 -0.79
C GLY A 159 11.26 -7.72 -1.30
N PHE A 160 10.37 -7.08 -2.05
CA PHE A 160 9.24 -7.77 -2.68
C PHE A 160 9.70 -8.65 -3.85
N GLN A 161 9.00 -9.74 -4.08
CA GLN A 161 9.25 -10.68 -5.18
C GLN A 161 8.03 -10.71 -6.10
N GLN A 162 8.27 -10.65 -7.40
CA GLN A 162 7.19 -10.78 -8.38
C GLN A 162 6.54 -12.16 -8.28
N LEU A 163 5.23 -12.19 -8.15
CA LEU A 163 4.49 -13.44 -7.92
C LEU A 163 4.32 -14.26 -9.19
N SER A 164 3.99 -13.62 -10.31
CA SER A 164 3.80 -14.27 -11.60
C SER A 164 4.24 -13.34 -12.73
N LYS A 165 4.69 -13.92 -13.84
CA LYS A 165 4.88 -13.19 -15.10
C LYS A 165 3.50 -12.99 -15.72
N GLN A 166 2.95 -11.79 -15.63
CA GLN A 166 1.71 -11.46 -16.34
C GLN A 166 2.02 -11.04 -17.77
N THR A 167 1.13 -11.38 -18.68
CA THR A 167 1.16 -10.97 -20.08
C THR A 167 0.07 -9.91 -20.32
N GLY A 168 0.43 -8.83 -21.01
CA GLY A 168 -0.50 -7.73 -21.35
C GLY A 168 -0.47 -6.56 -20.36
N ASP A 169 -1.53 -5.72 -20.41
CA ASP A 169 -1.66 -4.48 -19.64
C ASP A 169 -2.10 -4.68 -18.17
N ALA A 170 -2.11 -5.92 -17.68
CA ALA A 170 -2.48 -6.22 -16.31
C ALA A 170 -1.40 -5.74 -15.32
N LEU A 171 -1.83 -5.34 -14.12
CA LEU A 171 -0.93 -4.95 -13.05
C LEU A 171 -0.01 -6.10 -12.65
N LEU A 172 1.24 -5.81 -12.41
CA LEU A 172 2.20 -6.75 -11.85
C LEU A 172 1.93 -6.93 -10.36
N THR A 173 1.95 -8.17 -9.90
CA THR A 173 1.77 -8.51 -8.50
C THR A 173 3.10 -8.85 -7.85
N TYR A 174 3.40 -8.17 -6.76
CA TYR A 174 4.58 -8.38 -5.93
C TYR A 174 4.18 -8.78 -4.52
N VAL A 175 4.95 -9.67 -3.90
CA VAL A 175 4.70 -10.16 -2.54
C VAL A 175 5.97 -10.17 -1.71
N ILE A 176 5.81 -9.96 -0.40
CA ILE A 176 6.86 -10.16 0.60
C ILE A 176 6.30 -10.96 1.77
N SER A 177 7.11 -11.84 2.35
CA SER A 177 6.74 -12.54 3.60
C SER A 177 7.04 -11.67 4.80
N LEU A 178 6.10 -11.60 5.75
CA LEU A 178 6.32 -10.94 7.04
C LEU A 178 7.43 -11.62 7.85
N ASP A 179 7.61 -12.94 7.70
CA ASP A 179 8.71 -13.68 8.36
C ASP A 179 10.13 -13.17 7.97
N LYS A 180 10.25 -12.34 6.93
CA LYS A 180 11.54 -11.78 6.47
C LYS A 180 11.77 -10.34 6.90
N LEU A 181 10.80 -9.73 7.54
CA LEU A 181 10.84 -8.33 7.95
C LEU A 181 11.25 -8.17 9.43
N HIS A 182 11.46 -9.31 10.12
CA HIS A 182 11.95 -9.42 11.49
C HIS A 182 13.38 -9.90 11.57
#